data_153d0a599737949dbfb735c306edd46c
#
_entry.id   153d0a599737949dbfb735c306edd46c
#
_cell.length_a   1.000
_cell.length_b   1.000
_cell.length_c   1.000
_cell.angle_alpha   90.00
_cell.angle_beta   90.00
_cell.angle_gamma   90.00
#
_symmetry.space_group_name_H-M   'P 1'
#
loop_
_entity.id
_entity.type
_entity.pdbx_description
1 polymer ?
#
loop_
_entity_poly.entity_id
_entity_poly.type
_entity_poly.pdbx_seq_one_letter_code
_entity_poly.pdbx_strand_id
1 'polypeptide(L)' 'MTTMLRRRADAITSRILYSDEPMIDIEIAINELREYVAEQWPSRVWLFDAIYEARWQRLREQGWARERP' A
#
# COMPACT_ATOMS: atom_id res chain seq x y z
N MET A 1 13.55 -1.52 -8.38
CA MET A 1 12.34 -0.70 -8.59
C MET A 1 12.72 0.77 -8.65
N THR A 2 11.88 1.58 -9.29
CA THR A 2 12.22 2.97 -9.56
C THR A 2 11.93 3.88 -8.38
N THR A 3 12.55 5.08 -8.39
CA THR A 3 12.27 6.12 -7.40
C THR A 3 10.79 6.52 -7.41
N MET A 4 10.17 6.56 -8.58
CA MET A 4 8.75 6.89 -8.71
C MET A 4 7.87 5.88 -7.96
N LEU A 5 8.14 4.59 -8.12
CA LEU A 5 7.40 3.54 -7.42
C LEU A 5 7.54 3.69 -5.90
N ARG A 6 8.76 3.96 -5.45
CA ARG A 6 9.03 4.15 -4.03
C ARG A 6 8.26 5.34 -3.46
N ARG A 7 8.23 6.45 -4.19
CA ARG A 7 7.48 7.63 -3.78
C ARG A 7 5.99 7.36 -3.69
N ARG A 8 5.43 6.63 -4.66
CA ARG A 8 4.02 6.27 -4.64
C ARG A 8 3.71 5.33 -3.48
N ALA A 9 4.58 4.38 -3.20
CA ALA A 9 4.41 3.48 -2.07
C ALA A 9 4.50 4.23 -0.74
N ASP A 10 5.44 5.17 -0.62
CA ASP A 10 5.58 5.99 0.58
C ASP A 10 4.36 6.88 0.79
N ALA A 11 3.78 7.40 -0.29
CA ALA A 11 2.57 8.20 -0.22
C ALA A 11 1.40 7.39 0.33
N ILE A 12 1.26 6.15 -0.10
CA ILE A 12 0.23 5.24 0.42
C ILE A 12 0.45 4.97 1.91
N THR A 13 1.69 4.73 2.30
CA THR A 13 2.04 4.52 3.71
C THR A 13 1.61 5.72 4.56
N SER A 14 1.88 6.94 4.09
CA SER A 14 1.47 8.16 4.79
C SER A 14 -0.03 8.28 4.90
N ARG A 15 -0.77 7.90 3.86
CA ARG A 15 -2.24 7.92 3.89
C ARG A 15 -2.79 6.95 4.94
N ILE A 16 -2.20 5.77 5.05
CA ILE A 16 -2.61 4.78 6.05
C ILE A 16 -2.37 5.31 7.47
N LEU A 17 -1.23 5.95 7.69
CA LEU A 17 -0.82 6.38 9.03
C LEU A 17 -1.46 7.69 9.49
N TYR A 18 -1.67 8.64 8.56
CA TYR A 18 -1.99 10.02 8.94
C TYR A 18 -3.27 10.57 8.32
N SER A 19 -3.91 9.84 7.42
CA SER A 19 -5.11 10.31 6.74
C SER A 19 -6.36 9.75 7.40
N ASP A 20 -7.46 10.52 7.32
CA ASP A 20 -8.79 10.07 7.75
C ASP A 20 -9.58 9.44 6.60
N GLU A 21 -8.93 9.15 5.48
CA GLU A 21 -9.59 8.56 4.32
C GLU A 21 -10.23 7.22 4.64
N PRO A 22 -11.39 6.91 4.03
CA PRO A 22 -11.97 5.58 4.14
C PRO A 22 -10.98 4.51 3.65
N MET A 23 -10.97 3.36 4.31
CA MET A 23 -10.05 2.29 3.97
C MET A 23 -10.23 1.82 2.52
N ILE A 24 -11.45 1.87 1.99
CA ILE A 24 -11.70 1.47 0.61
C ILE A 24 -10.91 2.33 -0.40
N ASP A 25 -10.78 3.62 -0.13
CA ASP A 25 -10.02 4.50 -1.03
C ASP A 25 -8.53 4.14 -1.01
N ILE A 26 -8.01 3.78 0.15
CA ILE A 26 -6.62 3.35 0.29
C ILE A 26 -6.42 2.01 -0.43
N GLU A 27 -7.35 1.08 -0.32
CA GLU A 27 -7.28 -0.19 -1.02
C GLU A 27 -7.30 -0.01 -2.54
N ILE A 28 -8.10 0.91 -3.05
CA ILE A 28 -8.11 1.23 -4.47
C ILE A 28 -6.74 1.73 -4.91
N ALA A 29 -6.12 2.63 -4.15
CA ALA A 29 -4.79 3.15 -4.45
C ALA A 29 -3.73 2.05 -4.44
N ILE A 30 -3.81 1.12 -3.49
CA ILE A 30 -2.90 -0.02 -3.42
C ILE A 30 -3.04 -0.90 -4.66
N ASN A 31 -4.28 -1.21 -5.04
CA ASN A 31 -4.54 -2.05 -6.20
C ASN A 31 -4.07 -1.39 -7.50
N GLU A 32 -4.26 -0.08 -7.64
CA GLU A 32 -3.77 0.65 -8.81
C GLU A 32 -2.25 0.57 -8.91
N LEU A 33 -1.55 0.74 -7.81
CA LEU A 33 -0.11 0.64 -7.79
C LEU A 33 0.36 -0.79 -8.09
N ARG A 34 -0.33 -1.78 -7.54
CA ARG A 34 -0.02 -3.19 -7.79
C ARG A 34 -0.18 -3.54 -9.27
N GLU A 35 -1.25 -3.05 -9.90
CA GLU A 35 -1.47 -3.23 -11.33
C GLU A 35 -0.36 -2.59 -12.16
N TYR A 36 0.07 -1.40 -11.78
CA TYR A 36 1.19 -0.73 -12.43
C TYR A 36 2.46 -1.59 -12.35
N VAL A 37 2.76 -2.14 -11.19
CA VAL A 37 3.92 -3.03 -11.02
C VAL A 37 3.78 -4.27 -11.89
N ALA A 38 2.58 -4.85 -11.96
CA ALA A 38 2.33 -6.03 -12.77
C ALA A 38 2.55 -5.76 -14.27
N GLU A 39 2.23 -4.56 -14.74
CA GLU A 39 2.45 -4.16 -16.13
C GLU A 39 3.93 -3.92 -16.44
N GLN A 40 4.63 -3.24 -15.54
CA GLN A 40 6.03 -2.86 -15.77
C GLN A 40 7.00 -3.98 -15.45
N TRP A 41 6.73 -4.74 -14.40
CA TRP A 41 7.63 -5.81 -13.92
C TRP A 41 6.82 -7.04 -13.50
N PRO A 42 6.20 -7.76 -14.47
CA PRO A 42 5.32 -8.87 -14.11
C PRO A 42 6.01 -9.97 -13.29
N SER A 43 7.30 -10.19 -13.51
CA SER A 43 8.06 -11.20 -12.77
C SER A 43 8.43 -10.76 -11.35
N ARG A 44 8.12 -9.52 -10.97
CA ARG A 44 8.47 -8.96 -9.66
C ARG A 44 7.28 -8.57 -8.80
N VAL A 45 6.08 -8.92 -9.23
CA VAL A 45 4.87 -8.63 -8.44
C VAL A 45 4.95 -9.28 -7.06
N TRP A 46 5.47 -10.50 -6.98
CA TRP A 46 5.64 -11.21 -5.71
C TRP A 46 6.52 -10.43 -4.74
N LEU A 47 7.55 -9.74 -5.27
CA LEU A 47 8.45 -8.94 -4.44
C LEU A 47 7.73 -7.71 -3.90
N PHE A 48 6.93 -7.07 -4.74
CA PHE A 48 6.10 -5.94 -4.31
C PHE A 48 5.15 -6.36 -3.18
N ASP A 49 4.47 -7.50 -3.34
CA ASP A 49 3.55 -8.01 -2.33
C ASP A 49 4.30 -8.31 -1.02
N ALA A 50 5.48 -8.92 -1.11
CA ALA A 50 6.25 -9.27 0.07
C ALA A 50 6.75 -8.06 0.86
N ILE A 51 7.15 -6.99 0.14
CA ILE A 51 7.73 -5.80 0.78
C ILE A 51 6.64 -4.82 1.23
N TYR A 52 5.69 -4.50 0.35
CA TYR A 52 4.75 -3.41 0.58
C TYR A 52 3.38 -3.87 1.06
N GLU A 53 2.77 -4.84 0.41
CA GLU A 53 1.42 -5.23 0.76
C GLU A 53 1.33 -5.84 2.17
N ALA A 54 2.29 -6.68 2.52
CA ALA A 54 2.35 -7.26 3.85
C ALA A 54 2.50 -6.17 4.93
N ARG A 55 3.34 -5.16 4.64
CA ARG A 55 3.54 -4.03 5.54
C ARG A 55 2.28 -3.18 5.69
N TRP A 56 1.62 -2.87 4.57
CA TRP A 56 0.40 -2.07 4.59
C TRP A 56 -0.72 -2.79 5.31
N GLN A 57 -0.86 -4.08 5.10
CA GLN A 57 -1.86 -4.87 5.80
C GLN A 57 -1.65 -4.82 7.31
N ARG A 58 -0.41 -4.93 7.76
CA ARG A 58 -0.07 -4.83 9.17
C ARG A 58 -0.41 -3.46 9.74
N LEU A 59 -0.08 -2.40 9.00
CA LEU A 59 -0.38 -1.03 9.42
C LEU A 59 -1.90 -0.80 9.51
N ARG A 60 -2.66 -1.32 8.57
CA ARG A 60 -4.11 -1.21 8.58
C ARG A 60 -4.71 -1.92 9.79
N GLU A 61 -4.22 -3.10 10.09
CA GLU A 61 -4.67 -3.87 11.25
C GLU A 61 -4.38 -3.11 12.55
N GLN A 62 -3.22 -2.52 12.68
CA GLN A 62 -2.85 -1.73 13.84
C GLN A 62 -3.71 -0.48 13.99
N GLY A 63 -3.96 0.22 12.89
CA GLY A 63 -4.80 1.41 12.89
C GLY A 63 -6.24 1.08 13.27
N TRP A 64 -6.74 -0.03 12.73
CA TRP A 64 -8.10 -0.47 13.01
C TRP A 64 -8.25 -0.88 14.48
N ALA A 65 -7.27 -1.59 15.02
CA ALA A 65 -7.28 -2.00 16.42
C ALA A 65 -7.28 -0.80 17.37
N ARG A 66 -6.59 0.29 17.00
CA ARG A 66 -6.56 1.51 17.81
C ARG A 66 -7.88 2.28 17.81
N GLU A 67 -8.67 2.17 16.76
CA GLU A 67 -9.96 2.83 16.65
C GLU A 67 -11.08 2.08 17.38
N ARG A 68 -10.85 0.84 17.73
CA ARG A 68 -11.84 0.05 18.47
C ARG A 68 -11.89 0.48 19.93
N PRO A 69 -13.10 0.72 20.45
CA PRO A 69 -13.27 1.01 21.86
C PRO A 69 -12.94 -0.20 22.74
#